data_6cc85b53dba949efe33b7ad5c6cb0544
#
_entry.id   6cc85b53dba949efe33b7ad5c6cb0544
#
_cell.length_a   1.000
_cell.length_b   1.000
_cell.length_c   1.000
_cell.angle_alpha   90.00
_cell.angle_beta   90.00
_cell.angle_gamma   90.00
#
_symmetry.space_group_name_H-M   'P 1'
#
loop_
_entity.id
_entity.type
_entity.pdbx_description
1 polymer ?
#
loop_
_entity_poly.entity_id
_entity_poly.type
_entity_poly.pdbx_seq_one_letter_code
_entity_poly.pdbx_strand_id
1 'polypeptide(L)'
;MKLIGIYSPIGKCFKTSFSIVLGQLLSKKHKVLYINMESYSGLEKLLQKDFKTDMAELIYHLQNSKEKFIYHMGSMTGRIGELDLLPPFYSFLDFISVSKDEWFQLFQEIEKGTDYEYIILDLSDAIQGLYDILRLCDMVYTLGREDGFSIAKIEQYENVLKKSNYEDVWKKTKCYTIPEIKNLPYSLSQLTYTELAEYVKDCIREDFE
;
A
#
# COMPACT_ATOMS: atom_id res chain seq x y z
N MET A 1 11.91 -2.27 -10.74
CA MET A 1 10.83 -2.42 -9.74
C MET A 1 9.73 -1.41 -10.05
N LYS A 2 8.44 -1.77 -9.89
CA LYS A 2 7.30 -0.86 -10.09
C LYS A 2 6.61 -0.59 -8.77
N LEU A 3 6.25 0.68 -8.52
CA LEU A 3 5.50 1.10 -7.33
C LEU A 3 4.02 1.27 -7.69
N ILE A 4 3.14 0.63 -6.93
CA ILE A 4 1.69 0.72 -7.07
C ILE A 4 1.13 1.37 -5.83
N GLY A 5 0.58 2.58 -5.95
CA GLY A 5 -0.05 3.30 -4.84
C GLY A 5 -1.54 3.00 -4.77
N ILE A 6 -2.03 2.55 -3.62
CA ILE A 6 -3.46 2.43 -3.35
C ILE A 6 -3.83 3.52 -2.36
N TYR A 7 -4.66 4.44 -2.81
CA TYR A 7 -5.07 5.60 -2.01
C TYR A 7 -6.58 5.82 -2.08
N SER A 8 -7.14 6.39 -1.04
CA SER A 8 -8.51 6.86 -1.06
C SER A 8 -8.69 8.04 -0.11
N PRO A 9 -9.31 9.15 -0.56
CA PRO A 9 -9.71 10.24 0.32
C PRO A 9 -10.93 9.89 1.19
N ILE A 10 -11.37 8.62 1.15
CA ILE A 10 -12.58 8.13 1.81
C ILE A 10 -12.20 7.01 2.75
N GLY A 11 -12.68 7.10 4.00
CA GLY A 11 -12.56 5.98 4.94
C GLY A 11 -13.50 4.84 4.61
N LYS A 12 -13.13 3.61 5.04
CA LYS A 12 -13.98 2.41 4.94
C LYS A 12 -14.38 2.03 3.50
N CYS A 13 -13.45 2.16 2.56
CA CYS A 13 -13.61 1.75 1.16
C CYS A 13 -12.83 0.47 0.81
N PHE A 14 -12.54 -0.38 1.78
CA PHE A 14 -11.81 -1.65 1.61
C PHE A 14 -10.39 -1.50 1.02
N LYS A 15 -9.75 -0.34 1.16
CA LYS A 15 -8.44 -0.04 0.59
C LYS A 15 -7.38 -1.10 0.96
N THR A 16 -7.21 -1.39 2.24
CA THR A 16 -6.26 -2.42 2.73
C THR A 16 -6.60 -3.81 2.18
N SER A 17 -7.88 -4.18 2.17
CA SER A 17 -8.30 -5.48 1.61
C SER A 17 -8.04 -5.55 0.10
N PHE A 18 -8.29 -4.47 -0.65
CA PHE A 18 -7.97 -4.36 -2.07
C PHE A 18 -6.46 -4.52 -2.30
N SER A 19 -5.64 -3.80 -1.53
CA SER A 19 -4.17 -3.83 -1.62
C SER A 19 -3.62 -5.24 -1.39
N ILE A 20 -4.12 -5.94 -0.36
CA ILE A 20 -3.71 -7.31 -0.04
C ILE A 20 -4.16 -8.28 -1.13
N VAL A 21 -5.39 -8.17 -1.61
CA VAL A 21 -5.89 -9.02 -2.71
C VAL A 21 -5.07 -8.81 -3.98
N LEU A 22 -4.82 -7.55 -4.36
CA LEU A 22 -3.96 -7.21 -5.49
C LEU A 22 -2.58 -7.87 -5.34
N GLY A 23 -1.97 -7.70 -4.16
CA GLY A 23 -0.67 -8.31 -3.86
C GLY A 23 -0.68 -9.84 -3.99
N GLN A 24 -1.67 -10.50 -3.40
CA GLN A 24 -1.80 -11.97 -3.49
C GLN A 24 -2.08 -12.47 -4.91
N LEU A 25 -2.78 -11.69 -5.74
CA LEU A 25 -3.00 -12.06 -7.14
C LEU A 25 -1.73 -11.93 -7.97
N LEU A 26 -0.98 -10.83 -7.79
CA LEU A 26 0.28 -10.60 -8.49
C LEU A 26 1.38 -11.56 -8.02
N SER A 27 1.43 -11.87 -6.73
CA SER A 27 2.48 -12.73 -6.16
C SER A 27 2.45 -14.17 -6.67
N LYS A 28 1.39 -14.60 -7.35
CA LYS A 28 1.32 -15.89 -8.05
C LYS A 28 2.33 -16.03 -9.21
N LYS A 29 2.76 -14.91 -9.79
CA LYS A 29 3.65 -14.87 -10.97
C LYS A 29 4.87 -13.98 -10.78
N HIS A 30 4.85 -13.08 -9.79
CA HIS A 30 5.83 -12.03 -9.59
C HIS A 30 6.30 -11.99 -8.14
N LYS A 31 7.48 -11.43 -7.89
CA LYS A 31 7.92 -11.09 -6.55
C LYS A 31 7.32 -9.76 -6.13
N VAL A 32 6.45 -9.81 -5.11
CA VAL A 32 5.66 -8.67 -4.67
C VAL A 32 5.89 -8.40 -3.19
N LEU A 33 6.13 -7.14 -2.85
CA LEU A 33 6.21 -6.65 -1.48
C LEU A 33 5.01 -5.74 -1.19
N TYR A 34 4.34 -5.97 -0.09
CA TYR A 34 3.29 -5.10 0.41
C TYR A 34 3.79 -4.29 1.60
N ILE A 35 3.56 -2.98 1.56
CA ILE A 35 3.89 -2.04 2.63
C ILE A 35 2.61 -1.33 3.08
N ASN A 36 2.22 -1.59 4.34
CA ASN A 36 1.11 -0.88 4.95
C ASN A 36 1.59 0.46 5.52
N MET A 37 1.09 1.54 4.96
CA MET A 37 1.40 2.92 5.35
C MET A 37 0.17 3.59 5.99
N GLU A 38 -0.41 2.89 6.95
CA GLU A 38 -1.57 3.31 7.75
C GLU A 38 -1.16 3.54 9.21
N SER A 39 -1.82 4.48 9.86
CA SER A 39 -1.56 4.80 11.27
C SER A 39 -1.85 3.64 12.23
N TYR A 40 -2.87 2.84 11.91
CA TYR A 40 -3.33 1.69 12.69
C TYR A 40 -3.69 0.56 11.75
N SER A 41 -2.74 -0.31 11.45
CA SER A 41 -2.92 -1.33 10.43
C SER A 41 -3.83 -2.49 10.86
N GLY A 42 -3.76 -2.90 12.13
CA GLY A 42 -4.43 -4.11 12.63
C GLY A 42 -3.90 -5.42 12.03
N LEU A 43 -2.88 -5.39 11.19
CA LEU A 43 -2.37 -6.55 10.45
C LEU A 43 -1.86 -7.67 11.37
N GLU A 44 -1.16 -7.34 12.45
CA GLU A 44 -0.64 -8.33 13.40
C GLU A 44 -1.75 -9.24 13.92
N LYS A 45 -2.87 -8.62 14.32
CA LYS A 45 -4.02 -9.37 14.84
C LYS A 45 -4.71 -10.21 13.76
N LEU A 46 -4.85 -9.65 12.55
CA LEU A 46 -5.47 -10.35 11.43
C LEU A 46 -4.60 -11.49 10.89
N LEU A 47 -3.29 -11.36 10.98
CA LEU A 47 -2.32 -12.40 10.63
C LEU A 47 -2.12 -13.42 11.76
N GLN A 48 -2.60 -13.14 12.97
CA GLN A 48 -2.31 -13.90 14.18
C GLN A 48 -0.79 -14.09 14.37
N LYS A 49 -0.03 -13.05 14.05
CA LYS A 49 1.43 -13.06 14.05
C LYS A 49 1.93 -11.84 14.79
N ASP A 50 2.68 -12.07 15.85
CA ASP A 50 3.43 -11.01 16.52
C ASP A 50 4.72 -10.76 15.73
N PHE A 51 4.86 -9.57 15.16
CA PHE A 51 6.14 -9.14 14.63
C PHE A 51 7.05 -8.76 15.80
N LYS A 52 8.26 -9.29 15.82
CA LYS A 52 9.24 -8.97 16.88
C LYS A 52 9.75 -7.53 16.78
N THR A 53 9.59 -6.94 15.64
CA THR A 53 10.10 -5.63 15.23
C THR A 53 9.03 -4.94 14.37
N ASP A 54 9.11 -3.63 14.23
CA ASP A 54 8.18 -2.85 13.44
C ASP A 54 8.89 -2.03 12.33
N MET A 55 8.12 -1.29 11.56
CA MET A 55 8.65 -0.44 10.49
C MET A 55 9.58 0.66 11.03
N ALA A 56 9.37 1.16 12.24
CA ALA A 56 10.23 2.19 12.83
C ALA A 56 11.66 1.68 13.03
N GLU A 57 11.82 0.42 13.47
CA GLU A 57 13.13 -0.21 13.56
C GLU A 57 13.79 -0.36 12.19
N LEU A 58 13.02 -0.69 11.15
CA LEU A 58 13.54 -0.78 9.79
C LEU A 58 14.04 0.59 9.28
N ILE A 59 13.28 1.66 9.52
CA ILE A 59 13.70 3.04 9.19
C ILE A 59 14.96 3.43 9.98
N TYR A 60 15.05 3.06 11.27
CA TYR A 60 16.26 3.28 12.05
C TYR A 60 17.48 2.59 11.44
N HIS A 61 17.36 1.34 10.99
CA HIS A 61 18.44 0.63 10.30
C HIS A 61 18.81 1.25 8.97
N LEU A 62 17.83 1.77 8.24
CA LEU A 62 18.05 2.48 6.99
C LEU A 62 18.97 3.71 7.20
N GLN A 63 18.78 4.43 8.30
CA GLN A 63 19.56 5.62 8.65
C GLN A 63 20.95 5.30 9.21
N ASN A 64 21.05 4.28 10.07
CA ASN A 64 22.23 4.06 10.90
C ASN A 64 23.08 2.85 10.49
N SER A 65 22.55 1.94 9.69
CA SER A 65 23.20 0.66 9.35
C SER A 65 22.89 0.24 7.90
N LYS A 66 23.00 1.17 6.97
CA LYS A 66 22.58 1.02 5.58
C LYS A 66 23.13 -0.25 4.90
N GLU A 67 24.39 -0.62 5.19
CA GLU A 67 25.01 -1.83 4.64
C GLU A 67 24.30 -3.13 5.08
N LYS A 68 23.63 -3.11 6.22
CA LYS A 68 22.87 -4.24 6.78
C LYS A 68 21.36 -4.14 6.56
N PHE A 69 20.90 -3.06 5.94
CA PHE A 69 19.48 -2.78 5.77
C PHE A 69 18.72 -3.94 5.13
N ILE A 70 19.19 -4.46 4.00
CA ILE A 70 18.55 -5.58 3.29
C ILE A 70 18.50 -6.86 4.14
N TYR A 71 19.54 -7.14 4.91
CA TYR A 71 19.55 -8.27 5.85
C TYR A 71 18.47 -8.10 6.93
N HIS A 72 18.41 -6.92 7.55
CA HIS A 72 17.38 -6.63 8.56
C HIS A 72 15.99 -6.71 7.97
N MET A 73 15.76 -6.08 6.82
CA MET A 73 14.48 -6.15 6.11
C MET A 73 14.06 -7.60 5.86
N GLY A 74 14.95 -8.44 5.33
CA GLY A 74 14.65 -9.85 5.08
C GLY A 74 14.29 -10.63 6.35
N SER A 75 14.91 -10.31 7.49
CA SER A 75 14.61 -10.96 8.79
C SER A 75 13.28 -10.51 9.38
N MET A 76 12.78 -9.32 9.01
CA MET A 76 11.53 -8.73 9.48
C MET A 76 10.34 -9.05 8.58
N THR A 77 10.60 -9.38 7.30
CA THR A 77 9.56 -9.64 6.31
C THR A 77 8.64 -10.78 6.74
N GLY A 78 7.35 -10.51 6.74
CA GLY A 78 6.29 -11.50 6.92
C GLY A 78 5.74 -11.99 5.58
N ARG A 79 4.74 -12.90 5.63
CA ARG A 79 4.15 -13.45 4.42
C ARG A 79 2.66 -13.77 4.57
N ILE A 80 1.90 -13.51 3.50
CA ILE A 80 0.50 -13.91 3.33
C ILE A 80 0.40 -14.71 2.03
N GLY A 81 0.36 -16.05 2.10
CA GLY A 81 0.54 -16.88 0.91
C GLY A 81 1.91 -16.62 0.28
N GLU A 82 1.94 -16.21 -0.98
CA GLU A 82 3.18 -15.86 -1.70
C GLU A 82 3.51 -14.34 -1.61
N LEU A 83 2.66 -13.54 -1.00
CA LEU A 83 2.85 -12.11 -0.83
C LEU A 83 3.76 -11.82 0.37
N ASP A 84 4.91 -11.21 0.12
CA ASP A 84 5.77 -10.70 1.18
C ASP A 84 5.23 -9.35 1.71
N LEU A 85 5.40 -9.10 3.01
CA LEU A 85 4.97 -7.85 3.64
C LEU A 85 5.97 -7.38 4.68
N LEU A 86 6.15 -6.07 4.78
CA LEU A 86 6.88 -5.46 5.88
C LEU A 86 5.98 -5.32 7.12
N PRO A 87 6.55 -5.42 8.34
CA PRO A 87 5.79 -5.19 9.55
C PRO A 87 5.22 -3.77 9.56
N PRO A 88 4.00 -3.56 10.06
CA PRO A 88 3.45 -2.21 10.19
C PRO A 88 4.15 -1.43 11.29
N PHE A 89 3.89 -0.12 11.35
CA PHE A 89 4.25 0.67 12.52
C PHE A 89 3.42 0.27 13.73
N TYR A 90 4.05 0.18 14.89
CA TYR A 90 3.36 0.00 16.16
C TYR A 90 2.80 1.34 16.67
N SER A 91 3.59 2.41 16.54
CA SER A 91 3.28 3.74 17.04
C SER A 91 2.84 4.68 15.92
N PHE A 92 1.72 5.35 16.11
CA PHE A 92 1.29 6.45 15.25
C PHE A 92 2.32 7.58 15.19
N LEU A 93 2.96 7.90 16.32
CA LEU A 93 3.94 8.98 16.38
C LEU A 93 5.19 8.64 15.55
N ASP A 94 5.64 7.40 15.58
CA ASP A 94 6.77 6.96 14.76
C ASP A 94 6.40 7.01 13.27
N PHE A 95 5.19 6.57 12.92
CA PHE A 95 4.71 6.63 11.56
C PHE A 95 4.69 8.06 10.99
N ILE A 96 4.11 9.03 11.71
CA ILE A 96 4.03 10.42 11.23
C ILE A 96 5.37 11.16 11.30
N SER A 97 6.36 10.61 12.01
CA SER A 97 7.72 11.20 12.07
C SER A 97 8.55 10.90 10.83
N VAL A 98 8.20 9.86 10.07
CA VAL A 98 8.95 9.48 8.86
C VAL A 98 8.78 10.55 7.79
N SER A 99 9.87 11.17 7.41
CA SER A 99 9.90 12.19 6.38
C SER A 99 9.72 11.61 4.98
N LYS A 100 9.34 12.46 4.04
CA LYS A 100 9.29 12.09 2.62
C LYS A 100 10.62 11.49 2.11
N ASP A 101 11.73 12.08 2.50
CA ASP A 101 13.05 11.65 2.02
C ASP A 101 13.44 10.27 2.54
N GLU A 102 13.02 9.92 3.77
CA GLU A 102 13.21 8.59 4.34
C GLU A 102 12.37 7.54 3.59
N TRP A 103 11.12 7.87 3.23
CA TRP A 103 10.31 7.01 2.36
C TRP A 103 10.97 6.76 1.01
N PHE A 104 11.48 7.82 0.37
CA PHE A 104 12.17 7.69 -0.91
C PHE A 104 13.43 6.86 -0.80
N GLN A 105 14.21 7.07 0.26
CA GLN A 105 15.40 6.27 0.55
C GLN A 105 15.06 4.80 0.76
N LEU A 106 13.98 4.51 1.50
CA LEU A 106 13.50 3.14 1.72
C LEU A 106 13.21 2.44 0.39
N PHE A 107 12.43 3.07 -0.50
CA PHE A 107 12.10 2.48 -1.80
C PHE A 107 13.34 2.27 -2.67
N GLN A 108 14.28 3.22 -2.68
CA GLN A 108 15.53 3.10 -3.43
C GLN A 108 16.41 1.95 -2.92
N GLU A 109 16.55 1.77 -1.62
CA GLU A 109 17.36 0.68 -1.07
C GLU A 109 16.71 -0.69 -1.28
N ILE A 110 15.38 -0.78 -1.23
CA ILE A 110 14.65 -1.99 -1.62
C ILE A 110 14.91 -2.32 -3.10
N GLU A 111 14.78 -1.33 -3.99
CA GLU A 111 15.02 -1.52 -5.43
C GLU A 111 16.43 -2.00 -5.75
N LYS A 112 17.44 -1.47 -5.07
CA LYS A 112 18.85 -1.83 -5.28
C LYS A 112 19.22 -3.20 -4.70
N GLY A 113 18.61 -3.57 -3.56
CA GLY A 113 19.05 -4.69 -2.76
C GLY A 113 18.16 -5.93 -2.84
N THR A 114 17.07 -5.88 -3.59
CA THR A 114 16.11 -7.00 -3.71
C THR A 114 15.71 -7.23 -5.15
N ASP A 115 15.03 -8.33 -5.39
CA ASP A 115 14.49 -8.70 -6.70
C ASP A 115 12.95 -8.56 -6.78
N TYR A 116 12.33 -7.74 -5.92
CA TYR A 116 10.92 -7.43 -6.03
C TYR A 116 10.62 -6.73 -7.35
N GLU A 117 9.63 -7.25 -8.05
CA GLU A 117 9.13 -6.67 -9.31
C GLU A 117 8.11 -5.56 -9.03
N TYR A 118 7.32 -5.75 -7.97
CA TYR A 118 6.28 -4.80 -7.56
C TYR A 118 6.35 -4.51 -6.05
N ILE A 119 6.12 -3.25 -5.69
CA ILE A 119 5.79 -2.84 -4.33
C ILE A 119 4.40 -2.23 -4.33
N ILE A 120 3.52 -2.74 -3.46
CA ILE A 120 2.19 -2.21 -3.24
C ILE A 120 2.21 -1.37 -1.98
N LEU A 121 1.87 -0.09 -2.13
CA LEU A 121 1.80 0.88 -1.05
C LEU A 121 0.34 1.13 -0.67
N ASP A 122 -0.06 0.72 0.53
CA ASP A 122 -1.38 1.01 1.10
C ASP A 122 -1.33 2.33 1.86
N LEU A 123 -1.69 3.42 1.17
CA LEU A 123 -1.37 4.80 1.57
C LEU A 123 -2.50 5.44 2.39
N SER A 124 -2.14 6.21 3.43
CA SER A 124 -3.06 7.04 4.22
C SER A 124 -2.77 8.54 4.09
N ASP A 125 -3.72 9.37 4.56
CA ASP A 125 -3.58 10.84 4.56
C ASP A 125 -2.49 11.36 5.51
N ALA A 126 -2.06 10.53 6.47
CA ALA A 126 -1.12 10.96 7.51
C ALA A 126 0.35 10.88 7.08
N ILE A 127 0.63 10.44 5.85
CA ILE A 127 1.99 10.30 5.32
C ILE A 127 2.56 11.66 4.96
N GLN A 128 3.75 11.99 5.46
CA GLN A 128 4.48 13.16 5.01
C GLN A 128 4.90 13.00 3.53
N GLY A 129 4.54 13.97 2.70
CA GLY A 129 4.85 13.94 1.27
C GLY A 129 3.99 12.97 0.46
N LEU A 130 2.74 12.69 0.91
CA LEU A 130 1.82 11.79 0.23
C LEU A 130 1.76 12.00 -1.29
N TYR A 131 1.61 13.25 -1.75
CA TYR A 131 1.49 13.53 -3.19
C TYR A 131 2.82 13.28 -3.95
N ASP A 132 3.97 13.49 -3.30
CA ASP A 132 5.26 13.16 -3.88
C ASP A 132 5.45 11.64 -3.99
N ILE A 133 4.98 10.87 -3.00
CA ILE A 133 4.98 9.40 -3.04
C ILE A 133 4.04 8.91 -4.14
N LEU A 134 2.84 9.47 -4.25
CA LEU A 134 1.91 9.16 -5.34
C LEU A 134 2.52 9.50 -6.71
N ARG A 135 3.30 10.60 -6.81
CA ARG A 135 4.03 10.96 -8.03
C ARG A 135 5.11 9.94 -8.37
N LEU A 136 5.76 9.35 -7.37
CA LEU A 136 6.78 8.32 -7.56
C LEU A 136 6.19 6.99 -8.05
N CYS A 137 4.94 6.67 -7.69
CA CYS A 137 4.28 5.45 -8.13
C CYS A 137 4.16 5.40 -9.66
N ASP A 138 4.35 4.22 -10.24
CA ASP A 138 4.10 3.96 -11.67
C ASP A 138 2.60 3.97 -11.98
N MET A 139 1.80 3.54 -11.01
CA MET A 139 0.35 3.42 -11.12
C MET A 139 -0.31 3.78 -9.78
N VAL A 140 -1.45 4.45 -9.84
CA VAL A 140 -2.25 4.79 -8.65
C VAL A 140 -3.67 4.29 -8.82
N TYR A 141 -4.16 3.54 -7.84
CA TYR A 141 -5.57 3.18 -7.73
C TYR A 141 -6.24 4.02 -6.64
N THR A 142 -7.27 4.76 -7.01
CA THR A 142 -8.09 5.52 -6.07
C THR A 142 -9.44 4.85 -5.92
N LEU A 143 -9.78 4.50 -4.68
CA LEU A 143 -10.98 3.74 -4.36
C LEU A 143 -12.07 4.64 -3.80
N GLY A 144 -13.28 4.47 -4.28
CA GLY A 144 -14.48 5.16 -3.85
C GLY A 144 -15.61 4.19 -3.49
N ARG A 145 -16.75 4.76 -3.08
CA ARG A 145 -18.01 4.06 -2.86
C ARG A 145 -19.10 4.71 -3.70
N GLU A 146 -20.20 4.00 -3.91
CA GLU A 146 -21.36 4.48 -4.66
C GLU A 146 -22.25 5.37 -3.76
N ASP A 147 -21.70 6.52 -3.33
CA ASP A 147 -22.44 7.52 -2.57
C ASP A 147 -21.96 8.94 -2.89
N GLY A 148 -22.83 9.92 -2.67
CA GLY A 148 -22.55 11.33 -3.02
C GLY A 148 -21.37 11.94 -2.25
N PHE A 149 -21.10 11.52 -1.02
CA PHE A 149 -19.93 12.00 -0.27
C PHE A 149 -18.63 11.45 -0.85
N SER A 150 -18.66 10.21 -1.30
CA SER A 150 -17.52 9.58 -1.97
C SER A 150 -17.17 10.31 -3.26
N ILE A 151 -18.14 10.56 -4.11
CA ILE A 151 -17.98 11.30 -5.36
C ILE A 151 -17.39 12.70 -5.08
N ALA A 152 -18.01 13.46 -4.17
CA ALA A 152 -17.55 14.81 -3.83
C ALA A 152 -16.11 14.85 -3.30
N LYS A 153 -15.68 13.87 -2.50
CA LYS A 153 -14.31 13.79 -2.00
C LYS A 153 -13.30 13.43 -3.09
N ILE A 154 -13.66 12.55 -4.01
CA ILE A 154 -12.79 12.21 -5.15
C ILE A 154 -12.63 13.43 -6.07
N GLU A 155 -13.71 14.16 -6.36
CA GLU A 155 -13.64 15.42 -7.12
C GLU A 155 -12.79 16.49 -6.40
N GLN A 156 -12.92 16.59 -5.08
CA GLN A 156 -12.08 17.49 -4.29
C GLN A 156 -10.60 17.08 -4.37
N TYR A 157 -10.29 15.79 -4.24
CA TYR A 157 -8.94 15.25 -4.37
C TYR A 157 -8.34 15.57 -5.74
N GLU A 158 -9.07 15.31 -6.83
CA GLU A 158 -8.66 15.69 -8.18
C GLU A 158 -8.32 17.18 -8.29
N ASN A 159 -9.22 18.02 -7.79
CA ASN A 159 -9.04 19.48 -7.82
C ASN A 159 -7.82 19.93 -7.01
N VAL A 160 -7.55 19.31 -5.85
CA VAL A 160 -6.36 19.59 -5.05
C VAL A 160 -5.09 19.20 -5.80
N LEU A 161 -5.04 18.03 -6.41
CA LEU A 161 -3.89 17.61 -7.21
C LEU A 161 -3.61 18.59 -8.35
N LYS A 162 -4.63 18.99 -9.12
CA LYS A 162 -4.48 19.96 -10.22
C LYS A 162 -3.97 21.31 -9.75
N LYS A 163 -4.53 21.85 -8.66
CA LYS A 163 -4.15 23.15 -8.10
C LYS A 163 -2.77 23.17 -7.45
N SER A 164 -2.28 22.04 -6.99
CA SER A 164 -1.00 21.89 -6.27
C SER A 164 0.14 21.38 -7.17
N ASN A 165 0.00 21.44 -8.50
CA ASN A 165 0.99 20.95 -9.47
C ASN A 165 1.26 19.44 -9.42
N TYR A 166 0.25 18.64 -9.08
CA TYR A 166 0.28 17.17 -9.11
C TYR A 166 -0.69 16.57 -10.14
N GLU A 167 -1.00 17.30 -11.20
CA GLU A 167 -1.90 16.82 -12.29
C GLU A 167 -1.38 15.53 -12.94
N ASP A 168 -0.06 15.35 -12.97
CA ASP A 168 0.60 14.13 -13.44
C ASP A 168 0.22 12.88 -12.60
N VAL A 169 -0.01 13.05 -11.31
CA VAL A 169 -0.54 11.99 -10.44
C VAL A 169 -1.95 11.59 -10.89
N TRP A 170 -2.81 12.59 -11.12
CA TRP A 170 -4.18 12.31 -11.55
C TRP A 170 -4.23 11.59 -12.90
N LYS A 171 -3.39 11.97 -13.86
CA LYS A 171 -3.33 11.36 -15.20
C LYS A 171 -3.01 9.85 -15.20
N LYS A 172 -2.31 9.36 -14.18
CA LYS A 172 -2.01 7.93 -13.99
C LYS A 172 -2.88 7.25 -12.95
N THR A 173 -3.85 7.97 -12.38
CA THR A 173 -4.78 7.45 -11.39
C THR A 173 -5.96 6.77 -12.06
N LYS A 174 -6.22 5.52 -11.68
CA LYS A 174 -7.44 4.80 -12.03
C LYS A 174 -8.39 4.83 -10.84
N CYS A 175 -9.60 5.34 -11.07
CA CYS A 175 -10.63 5.42 -10.03
C CYS A 175 -11.60 4.25 -10.14
N TYR A 176 -11.81 3.56 -9.02
CA TYR A 176 -12.74 2.43 -8.93
C TYR A 176 -13.74 2.63 -7.80
N THR A 177 -15.00 2.33 -8.08
CA THR A 177 -16.07 2.34 -7.08
C THR A 177 -16.25 0.93 -6.55
N ILE A 178 -15.84 0.71 -5.30
CA ILE A 178 -15.95 -0.61 -4.68
C ILE A 178 -17.42 -0.90 -4.36
N PRO A 179 -17.96 -2.05 -4.79
CA PRO A 179 -19.32 -2.45 -4.47
C PRO A 179 -19.49 -2.73 -2.97
N GLU A 180 -20.73 -2.78 -2.50
CA GLU A 180 -21.02 -3.18 -1.12
C GLU A 180 -20.66 -4.66 -0.92
N ILE A 181 -19.62 -4.91 -0.11
CA ILE A 181 -19.18 -6.27 0.23
C ILE A 181 -19.62 -6.58 1.65
N LYS A 182 -20.52 -7.54 1.80
CA LYS A 182 -21.18 -7.84 3.09
C LYS A 182 -20.35 -8.73 4.00
N ASN A 183 -19.57 -9.64 3.46
CA ASN A 183 -18.88 -10.67 4.24
C ASN A 183 -17.41 -10.80 3.81
N LEU A 184 -16.52 -10.03 4.46
CA LEU A 184 -15.10 -10.30 4.34
C LEU A 184 -14.66 -11.30 5.43
N PRO A 185 -13.83 -12.29 5.08
CA PRO A 185 -13.29 -13.22 6.06
C PRO A 185 -12.32 -12.52 7.02
N TYR A 186 -12.24 -13.03 8.25
CA TYR A 186 -11.22 -12.56 9.21
C TYR A 186 -9.81 -12.93 8.79
N SER A 187 -9.64 -14.05 8.09
CA SER A 187 -8.31 -14.48 7.64
C SER A 187 -7.93 -13.80 6.32
N LEU A 188 -6.81 -13.08 6.33
CA LEU A 188 -6.29 -12.40 5.14
C LEU A 188 -5.93 -13.36 4.00
N SER A 189 -5.57 -14.60 4.30
CA SER A 189 -5.29 -15.63 3.29
C SER A 189 -6.54 -16.06 2.51
N GLN A 190 -7.72 -15.83 3.07
CA GLN A 190 -9.00 -16.18 2.43
C GLN A 190 -9.57 -15.05 1.56
N LEU A 191 -8.96 -13.87 1.57
CA LEU A 191 -9.43 -12.72 0.79
C LEU A 191 -9.48 -13.01 -0.73
N THR A 192 -8.60 -13.85 -1.23
CA THR A 192 -8.56 -14.23 -2.65
C THR A 192 -9.72 -15.12 -3.11
N TYR A 193 -10.57 -15.58 -2.19
CA TYR A 193 -11.76 -16.39 -2.47
C TYR A 193 -13.07 -15.61 -2.25
N THR A 194 -13.02 -14.29 -2.28
CA THR A 194 -14.16 -13.41 -2.03
C THR A 194 -14.63 -12.69 -3.31
N GLU A 195 -15.84 -12.12 -3.24
CA GLU A 195 -16.36 -11.21 -4.28
C GLU A 195 -15.41 -10.03 -4.52
N LEU A 196 -14.73 -9.54 -3.48
CA LEU A 196 -13.71 -8.51 -3.63
C LEU A 196 -12.59 -8.97 -4.55
N ALA A 197 -12.16 -10.22 -4.46
CA ALA A 197 -11.07 -10.72 -5.31
C ALA A 197 -11.47 -10.80 -6.78
N GLU A 198 -12.69 -11.19 -7.08
CA GLU A 198 -13.20 -11.17 -8.47
C GLU A 198 -13.26 -9.73 -8.98
N TYR A 199 -13.76 -8.81 -8.16
CA TYR A 199 -13.79 -7.39 -8.52
C TYR A 199 -12.37 -6.84 -8.77
N VAL A 200 -11.41 -7.14 -7.88
CA VAL A 200 -10.00 -6.70 -8.06
C VAL A 200 -9.42 -7.27 -9.37
N LYS A 201 -9.66 -8.54 -9.68
CA LYS A 201 -9.20 -9.15 -10.93
C LYS A 201 -9.71 -8.38 -12.15
N ASP A 202 -11.00 -8.00 -12.14
CA ASP A 202 -11.59 -7.23 -13.23
C ASP A 202 -10.97 -5.83 -13.34
N CYS A 203 -10.73 -5.15 -12.20
CA CYS A 203 -10.10 -3.83 -12.17
C CYS A 203 -8.69 -3.83 -12.75
N ILE A 204 -7.90 -4.88 -12.51
CA ILE A 204 -6.48 -4.93 -12.86
C ILE A 204 -6.18 -5.68 -14.16
N ARG A 205 -7.17 -6.26 -14.81
CA ARG A 205 -6.99 -7.13 -16.00
C ARG A 205 -6.14 -6.46 -17.06
N GLU A 206 -6.48 -5.23 -17.44
CA GLU A 206 -5.78 -4.49 -18.50
C GLU A 206 -4.35 -4.03 -18.09
N ASP A 207 -4.03 -4.04 -16.81
CA ASP A 207 -2.77 -3.51 -16.28
C ASP A 207 -1.66 -4.58 -16.20
N PHE A 208 -2.07 -5.87 -16.13
CA PHE A 208 -1.16 -6.98 -15.83
C PHE A 208 -1.34 -8.19 -16.77
N GLU A 209 -2.16 -8.08 -17.80
CA GLU A 209 -2.19 -8.99 -18.96
C GLU A 209 -1.23 -8.50 -20.05
#